data_13f2dda104715b026e316efab3fee023
#
_entry.id   13f2dda104715b026e316efab3fee023
#
_cell.length_a   1.000
_cell.length_b   1.000
_cell.length_c   1.000
_cell.angle_alpha   90.00
_cell.angle_beta   90.00
_cell.angle_gamma   90.00
#
_symmetry.space_group_name_H-M   'P 1'
#
loop_
_entity.id
_entity.type
_entity.pdbx_description
1 polymer ?
#
loop_
_entity_poly.entity_id
_entity_poly.type
_entity_poly.pdbx_seq_one_letter_code
_entity_poly.pdbx_strand_id
1 'polypeptide(L)'
;MRKGMLVIVPLKYTGGNMWLELMQHIKSTINNSGAAFNVMLGAMRPQAAKVDENGVIMVIRGETTRGDNSIQSYLEQELYIEVWGRNDNPDLEVGYELIANLEDRFEAIINDLRKRCGELDETACILQNTGYQIIDLVCTSKVGDHDSVRPLVGTQYRFMVRLIDLKEKTNGGIF
;
A
#
# COMPACT_ATOMS: atom_id res chain seq x y z
N MET A 1 27.64 31.54 14.33
CA MET A 1 26.60 30.50 14.44
C MET A 1 25.31 31.01 13.82
N ARG A 2 24.94 30.59 12.64
CA ARG A 2 23.67 30.93 12.01
C ARG A 2 22.60 29.93 12.49
N LYS A 3 21.63 30.39 13.29
CA LYS A 3 20.44 29.63 13.62
C LYS A 3 19.63 29.47 12.32
N GLY A 4 19.60 28.25 11.79
CA GLY A 4 18.68 27.88 10.72
C GLY A 4 17.24 28.02 11.23
N MET A 5 16.51 28.97 10.68
CA MET A 5 15.09 29.17 10.94
C MET A 5 14.36 28.03 10.20
N LEU A 6 13.79 27.12 10.94
CA LEU A 6 12.92 26.08 10.41
C LEU A 6 11.67 26.77 9.84
N VAL A 7 11.59 26.91 8.53
CA VAL A 7 10.39 27.43 7.88
C VAL A 7 9.37 26.29 7.86
N ILE A 8 8.45 26.30 8.81
CA ILE A 8 7.28 25.43 8.80
C ILE A 8 6.37 25.96 7.68
N VAL A 9 6.43 25.33 6.52
CA VAL A 9 5.46 25.57 5.45
C VAL A 9 4.16 24.90 5.88
N PRO A 10 3.06 25.64 6.07
CA PRO A 10 1.79 25.03 6.42
C PRO A 10 1.33 24.16 5.27
N LEU A 11 1.17 22.85 5.52
CA LEU A 11 0.58 21.90 4.59
C LEU A 11 -0.84 22.36 4.25
N LYS A 12 -1.06 22.76 2.99
CA LYS A 12 -2.40 23.09 2.49
C LYS A 12 -3.13 21.79 2.15
N TYR A 13 -3.98 21.35 3.06
CA TYR A 13 -4.86 20.22 2.79
C TYR A 13 -5.97 20.61 1.81
N THR A 14 -6.04 19.96 0.67
CA THR A 14 -6.97 20.31 -0.42
C THR A 14 -8.31 19.59 -0.36
N GLY A 15 -8.55 18.78 0.69
CA GLY A 15 -9.82 18.10 0.89
C GLY A 15 -10.03 16.90 -0.03
N GLY A 16 -9.03 16.03 -0.15
CA GLY A 16 -9.12 14.76 -0.90
C GLY A 16 -9.81 13.64 -0.13
N ASN A 17 -10.03 12.52 -0.80
CA ASN A 17 -10.54 11.30 -0.19
C ASN A 17 -9.36 10.45 0.32
N MET A 18 -9.27 10.25 1.63
CA MET A 18 -8.14 9.59 2.30
C MET A 18 -7.82 8.20 1.72
N TRP A 19 -8.84 7.34 1.55
CA TRP A 19 -8.59 5.99 1.02
C TRP A 19 -8.07 6.00 -0.41
N LEU A 20 -8.53 6.95 -1.26
CA LEU A 20 -8.06 7.06 -2.63
C LEU A 20 -6.61 7.53 -2.68
N GLU A 21 -6.26 8.52 -1.87
CA GLU A 21 -4.87 8.99 -1.77
C GLU A 21 -3.94 7.90 -1.23
N LEU A 22 -4.40 7.13 -0.24
CA LEU A 22 -3.64 5.98 0.27
C LEU A 22 -3.37 4.95 -0.84
N MET A 23 -4.38 4.57 -1.62
CA MET A 23 -4.21 3.63 -2.74
C MET A 23 -3.25 4.19 -3.79
N GLN A 24 -3.36 5.49 -4.13
CA GLN A 24 -2.44 6.17 -5.04
C GLN A 24 -1.02 6.23 -4.49
N HIS A 25 -0.87 6.42 -3.20
CA HIS A 25 0.42 6.43 -2.51
C HIS A 25 1.10 5.04 -2.59
N ILE A 26 0.37 3.97 -2.28
CA ILE A 26 0.85 2.58 -2.44
C ILE A 26 1.26 2.30 -3.90
N LYS A 27 0.39 2.66 -4.87
CA LYS A 27 0.70 2.52 -6.29
C LYS A 27 1.99 3.26 -6.68
N SER A 28 2.13 4.51 -6.24
CA SER A 28 3.32 5.32 -6.53
C SER A 28 4.58 4.71 -5.88
N THR A 29 4.47 4.21 -4.67
CA THR A 29 5.57 3.54 -3.96
C THR A 29 6.07 2.32 -4.75
N ILE A 30 5.15 1.48 -5.23
CA ILE A 30 5.51 0.30 -6.03
C ILE A 30 6.14 0.73 -7.36
N ASN A 31 5.55 1.68 -8.07
CA ASN A 31 6.08 2.17 -9.35
C ASN A 31 7.49 2.78 -9.21
N ASN A 32 7.74 3.51 -8.13
CA ASN A 32 9.02 4.19 -7.88
C ASN A 32 10.10 3.26 -7.31
N SER A 33 9.77 2.02 -6.97
CA SER A 33 10.73 1.04 -6.44
C SER A 33 11.73 0.53 -7.48
N GLY A 34 11.48 0.79 -8.76
CA GLY A 34 12.25 0.23 -9.87
C GLY A 34 11.84 -1.21 -10.24
N ALA A 35 10.90 -1.80 -9.53
CA ALA A 35 10.33 -3.09 -9.91
C ALA A 35 9.40 -2.92 -11.12
N ALA A 36 9.52 -3.81 -12.10
CA ALA A 36 8.79 -3.72 -13.37
C ALA A 36 7.34 -4.24 -13.27
N PHE A 37 6.63 -3.90 -12.19
CA PHE A 37 5.21 -4.26 -12.06
C PHE A 37 4.31 -3.30 -12.84
N ASN A 38 3.24 -3.84 -13.43
CA ASN A 38 2.12 -3.04 -13.87
C ASN A 38 1.12 -2.87 -12.71
N VAL A 39 0.96 -1.66 -12.19
CA VAL A 39 0.14 -1.40 -10.98
C VAL A 39 -1.16 -0.68 -11.35
N MET A 40 -2.29 -1.24 -10.98
CA MET A 40 -3.62 -0.67 -11.18
C MET A 40 -4.38 -0.50 -9.86
N LEU A 41 -5.31 0.45 -9.85
CA LEU A 41 -6.24 0.65 -8.75
C LEU A 41 -7.59 -0.01 -9.09
N GLY A 42 -8.14 -0.72 -8.12
CA GLY A 42 -9.38 -1.46 -8.25
C GLY A 42 -9.20 -2.90 -8.71
N ALA A 43 -10.26 -3.69 -8.53
CA ALA A 43 -10.29 -5.09 -8.93
C ALA A 43 -10.60 -5.25 -10.42
N MET A 44 -9.86 -6.10 -11.09
CA MET A 44 -10.15 -6.57 -12.43
C MET A 44 -10.00 -8.10 -12.45
N ARG A 45 -10.77 -8.79 -13.29
CA ARG A 45 -10.50 -10.22 -13.47
C ARG A 45 -9.10 -10.38 -14.05
N PRO A 46 -8.25 -11.26 -13.48
CA PRO A 46 -6.87 -11.39 -13.94
C PRO A 46 -6.76 -11.72 -15.43
N GLN A 47 -7.74 -12.48 -15.97
CA GLN A 47 -7.80 -12.79 -17.40
C GLN A 47 -8.03 -11.55 -18.29
N ALA A 48 -8.67 -10.51 -17.77
CA ALA A 48 -8.91 -9.26 -18.50
C ALA A 48 -7.74 -8.27 -18.33
N ALA A 49 -6.92 -8.43 -17.31
CA ALA A 49 -5.68 -7.69 -17.14
C ALA A 49 -4.62 -8.26 -18.11
N LYS A 50 -3.80 -7.38 -18.67
CA LYS A 50 -2.63 -7.81 -19.47
C LYS A 50 -1.53 -8.26 -18.51
N VAL A 51 -1.69 -9.48 -17.98
CA VAL A 51 -0.72 -10.09 -17.07
C VAL A 51 0.38 -10.74 -17.89
N ASP A 52 1.60 -10.38 -17.59
CA ASP A 52 2.83 -10.94 -18.17
C ASP A 52 3.76 -11.50 -17.08
N GLU A 53 4.97 -11.84 -17.46
CA GLU A 53 6.01 -12.35 -16.55
C GLU A 53 6.51 -11.31 -15.54
N ASN A 54 6.36 -10.02 -15.84
CA ASN A 54 6.76 -8.95 -14.91
C ASN A 54 5.74 -8.76 -13.78
N GLY A 55 4.54 -9.26 -13.97
CA GLY A 55 3.46 -9.26 -13.00
C GLY A 55 2.60 -8.00 -13.02
N VAL A 56 1.37 -8.19 -12.57
CA VAL A 56 0.38 -7.14 -12.35
C VAL A 56 0.06 -7.07 -10.87
N ILE A 57 -0.02 -5.87 -10.33
CA ILE A 57 -0.48 -5.61 -8.96
C ILE A 57 -1.80 -4.83 -9.03
N MET A 58 -2.81 -5.34 -8.35
CA MET A 58 -4.11 -4.69 -8.19
C MET A 58 -4.25 -4.22 -6.74
N VAL A 59 -4.38 -2.92 -6.51
CA VAL A 59 -4.65 -2.35 -5.20
C VAL A 59 -6.14 -2.09 -5.09
N ILE A 60 -6.80 -2.79 -4.17
CA ILE A 60 -8.26 -2.85 -4.06
C ILE A 60 -8.67 -2.29 -2.70
N ARG A 61 -9.68 -1.41 -2.70
CA ARG A 61 -10.24 -0.83 -1.49
C ARG A 61 -11.04 -1.88 -0.72
N GLY A 62 -10.77 -2.00 0.59
CA GLY A 62 -11.59 -2.68 1.57
C GLY A 62 -12.39 -1.70 2.46
N GLU A 63 -12.74 -2.12 3.65
CA GLU A 63 -13.49 -1.34 4.62
C GLU A 63 -12.63 -0.25 5.28
N THR A 64 -13.30 0.82 5.72
CA THR A 64 -12.72 1.86 6.58
C THR A 64 -13.43 1.79 7.92
N THR A 65 -12.69 1.58 9.00
CA THR A 65 -13.21 1.57 10.37
C THR A 65 -12.52 2.63 11.21
N ARG A 66 -13.19 3.10 12.25
CA ARG A 66 -12.60 4.01 13.23
C ARG A 66 -12.23 3.19 14.46
N GLY A 67 -10.96 3.21 14.79
CA GLY A 67 -10.45 2.69 16.05
C GLY A 67 -10.31 3.82 17.06
N ASP A 68 -10.52 3.51 18.33
CA ASP A 68 -10.37 4.45 19.43
C ASP A 68 -9.54 3.79 20.53
N ASN A 69 -8.46 4.45 20.89
CA ASN A 69 -7.73 4.09 22.08
C ASN A 69 -7.79 5.28 23.06
N SER A 70 -7.43 5.07 24.33
CA SER A 70 -7.53 6.07 25.39
C SER A 70 -6.69 7.35 25.14
N ILE A 71 -5.89 7.38 24.09
CA ILE A 71 -4.93 8.48 23.84
C ILE A 71 -5.24 9.20 22.51
N GLN A 72 -5.67 8.47 21.47
CA GLN A 72 -5.85 9.04 20.13
C GLN A 72 -6.81 8.20 19.28
N SER A 73 -7.72 8.87 18.57
CA SER A 73 -8.51 8.24 17.53
C SER A 73 -7.65 7.99 16.27
N TYR A 74 -7.88 6.87 15.61
CA TYR A 74 -7.21 6.51 14.37
C TYR A 74 -8.22 5.87 13.40
N LEU A 75 -7.88 5.91 12.12
CA LEU A 75 -8.61 5.16 11.10
C LEU A 75 -7.87 3.88 10.75
N GLU A 76 -8.59 2.81 10.55
CA GLU A 76 -8.10 1.58 9.94
C GLU A 76 -8.70 1.45 8.55
N GLN A 77 -7.85 1.46 7.56
CA GLN A 77 -8.24 1.22 6.17
C GLN A 77 -7.75 -0.17 5.76
N GLU A 78 -8.71 -1.02 5.43
CA GLU A 78 -8.40 -2.31 4.83
C GLU A 78 -8.08 -2.14 3.34
N LEU A 79 -7.04 -2.82 2.89
CA LEU A 79 -6.67 -2.94 1.48
C LEU A 79 -6.47 -4.40 1.12
N TYR A 80 -6.96 -4.80 -0.05
CA TYR A 80 -6.57 -6.04 -0.69
C TYR A 80 -5.57 -5.72 -1.78
N ILE A 81 -4.49 -6.46 -1.83
CA ILE A 81 -3.49 -6.32 -2.89
C ILE A 81 -3.31 -7.68 -3.52
N GLU A 82 -3.58 -7.76 -4.81
CA GLU A 82 -3.41 -8.97 -5.60
C GLU A 82 -2.16 -8.85 -6.45
N VAL A 83 -1.33 -9.86 -6.42
CA VAL A 83 -0.14 -10.01 -7.26
C VAL A 83 -0.39 -11.16 -8.21
N TRP A 84 -0.34 -10.90 -9.52
CA TRP A 84 -0.59 -11.88 -10.56
C TRP A 84 0.56 -11.94 -11.53
N GLY A 85 0.94 -13.15 -11.93
CA GLY A 85 1.89 -13.43 -13.00
C GLY A 85 1.29 -14.39 -14.04
N ARG A 86 1.89 -14.44 -15.21
CA ARG A 86 1.49 -15.35 -16.27
C ARG A 86 2.63 -16.31 -16.60
N ASN A 87 2.34 -17.59 -16.51
CA ASN A 87 3.24 -18.66 -16.92
C ASN A 87 2.55 -19.59 -17.92
N ASP A 88 2.95 -19.52 -19.17
CA ASP A 88 2.44 -20.40 -20.23
C ASP A 88 3.19 -21.75 -20.31
N ASN A 89 4.17 -22.00 -19.43
CA ASN A 89 4.84 -23.30 -19.34
C ASN A 89 3.88 -24.33 -18.75
N PRO A 90 3.75 -25.52 -19.34
CA PRO A 90 2.91 -26.59 -18.79
C PRO A 90 3.43 -27.15 -17.46
N ASP A 91 4.69 -26.92 -17.12
CA ASP A 91 5.25 -27.30 -15.84
C ASP A 91 4.73 -26.38 -14.72
N LEU A 92 4.04 -26.98 -13.76
CA LEU A 92 3.42 -26.24 -12.64
C LEU A 92 4.47 -25.64 -11.72
N GLU A 93 5.63 -26.29 -11.56
CA GLU A 93 6.71 -25.82 -10.69
C GLU A 93 7.23 -24.46 -11.17
N VAL A 94 7.40 -24.26 -12.48
CA VAL A 94 7.80 -22.99 -13.08
C VAL A 94 6.80 -21.87 -12.74
N GLY A 95 5.51 -22.17 -12.67
CA GLY A 95 4.48 -21.22 -12.24
C GLY A 95 4.62 -20.82 -10.77
N TYR A 96 4.95 -21.76 -9.91
CA TYR A 96 5.19 -21.47 -8.49
C TYR A 96 6.50 -20.69 -8.27
N GLU A 97 7.54 -20.99 -9.03
CA GLU A 97 8.78 -20.19 -8.98
C GLU A 97 8.52 -18.74 -9.42
N LEU A 98 7.71 -18.54 -10.47
CA LEU A 98 7.33 -17.20 -10.92
C LEU A 98 6.60 -16.43 -9.82
N ILE A 99 5.53 -17.02 -9.25
CA ILE A 99 4.76 -16.30 -8.23
C ILE A 99 5.58 -16.02 -6.97
N ALA A 100 6.42 -16.96 -6.53
CA ALA A 100 7.31 -16.76 -5.40
C ALA A 100 8.26 -15.56 -5.63
N ASN A 101 8.84 -15.45 -6.83
CA ASN A 101 9.67 -14.31 -7.22
C ASN A 101 8.89 -12.97 -7.20
N LEU A 102 7.65 -12.97 -7.68
CA LEU A 102 6.82 -11.76 -7.69
C LEU A 102 6.43 -11.36 -6.26
N GLU A 103 6.12 -12.33 -5.41
CA GLU A 103 5.82 -12.12 -3.99
C GLU A 103 7.02 -11.52 -3.26
N ASP A 104 8.21 -12.10 -3.40
CA ASP A 104 9.44 -11.62 -2.75
C ASP A 104 9.73 -10.16 -3.12
N ARG A 105 9.59 -9.83 -4.40
CA ARG A 105 9.79 -8.45 -4.89
C ARG A 105 8.74 -7.50 -4.33
N PHE A 106 7.48 -7.89 -4.31
CA PHE A 106 6.40 -7.09 -3.74
C PHE A 106 6.57 -6.90 -2.23
N GLU A 107 6.84 -7.98 -1.50
CA GLU A 107 7.01 -7.96 -0.05
C GLU A 107 8.20 -7.09 0.37
N ALA A 108 9.30 -7.11 -0.39
CA ALA A 108 10.44 -6.23 -0.14
C ALA A 108 10.05 -4.74 -0.21
N ILE A 109 9.24 -4.35 -1.21
CA ILE A 109 8.77 -2.97 -1.36
C ILE A 109 7.87 -2.56 -0.19
N ILE A 110 6.92 -3.42 0.19
CA ILE A 110 5.99 -3.14 1.28
C ILE A 110 6.71 -3.09 2.63
N ASN A 111 7.67 -3.97 2.85
CA ASN A 111 8.47 -3.96 4.07
C ASN A 111 9.34 -2.69 4.17
N ASP A 112 9.90 -2.20 3.07
CA ASP A 112 10.62 -0.91 3.05
C ASP A 112 9.67 0.26 3.36
N LEU A 113 8.50 0.30 2.75
CA LEU A 113 7.48 1.31 3.07
C LEU A 113 7.10 1.28 4.56
N ARG A 114 6.82 0.09 5.08
CA ARG A 114 6.45 -0.10 6.49
C ARG A 114 7.56 0.39 7.43
N LYS A 115 8.82 0.06 7.12
CA LYS A 115 9.97 0.52 7.89
C LYS A 115 10.06 2.04 7.91
N ARG A 116 9.98 2.69 6.76
CA ARG A 116 10.03 4.16 6.65
C ARG A 116 8.87 4.83 7.38
N CYS A 117 7.66 4.29 7.28
CA CYS A 117 6.51 4.79 8.04
C CYS A 117 6.71 4.62 9.55
N GLY A 118 7.32 3.51 10.00
CA GLY A 118 7.69 3.31 11.40
C GLY A 118 8.77 4.28 11.92
N GLU A 119 9.65 4.72 11.03
CA GLU A 119 10.65 5.77 11.29
C GLU A 119 10.08 7.19 11.17
N LEU A 120 8.79 7.34 10.86
CA LEU A 120 8.09 8.60 10.63
C LEU A 120 8.70 9.45 9.51
N ASP A 121 9.18 8.80 8.46
CA ASP A 121 9.62 9.46 7.23
C ASP A 121 8.43 10.15 6.56
N GLU A 122 8.42 11.49 6.58
CA GLU A 122 7.33 12.30 6.02
C GLU A 122 7.08 12.02 4.55
N THR A 123 8.12 11.68 3.79
CA THR A 123 7.97 11.38 2.35
C THR A 123 7.29 10.05 2.10
N ALA A 124 7.38 9.10 3.05
CA ALA A 124 6.83 7.76 2.93
C ALA A 124 5.50 7.58 3.68
N CYS A 125 5.21 8.40 4.69
CA CYS A 125 4.10 8.15 5.60
C CYS A 125 3.03 9.24 5.62
N ILE A 126 3.26 10.42 5.03
CA ILE A 126 2.24 11.49 5.01
C ILE A 126 1.50 11.54 3.67
N LEU A 127 0.17 11.44 3.74
CA LEU A 127 -0.74 11.68 2.63
C LEU A 127 -0.97 13.20 2.53
N GLN A 128 -0.27 13.83 1.58
CA GLN A 128 -0.10 15.29 1.51
C GLN A 128 -1.40 16.05 1.27
N ASN A 129 -2.34 15.48 0.49
CA ASN A 129 -3.58 16.17 0.13
C ASN A 129 -4.63 16.07 1.23
N THR A 130 -4.68 14.96 1.95
CA THR A 130 -5.69 14.71 2.99
C THR A 130 -5.20 15.00 4.40
N GLY A 131 -3.88 15.01 4.61
CA GLY A 131 -3.28 15.26 5.91
C GLY A 131 -3.34 14.11 6.88
N TYR A 132 -3.46 12.88 6.36
CA TYR A 132 -3.33 11.68 7.17
C TYR A 132 -1.88 11.17 7.16
N GLN A 133 -1.48 10.61 8.28
CA GLN A 133 -0.20 9.94 8.44
C GLN A 133 -0.40 8.44 8.59
N ILE A 134 0.30 7.66 7.78
CA ILE A 134 0.37 6.21 7.95
C ILE A 134 1.25 5.93 9.16
N ILE A 135 0.72 5.25 10.16
CA ILE A 135 1.46 4.88 11.39
C ILE A 135 1.77 3.39 11.46
N ASP A 136 1.01 2.58 10.72
CA ASP A 136 1.25 1.14 10.66
C ASP A 136 0.65 0.55 9.37
N LEU A 137 1.29 -0.51 8.87
CA LEU A 137 0.87 -1.29 7.71
C LEU A 137 1.11 -2.76 7.98
N VAL A 138 0.06 -3.50 8.29
CA VAL A 138 0.13 -4.89 8.71
C VAL A 138 -0.53 -5.80 7.68
N CYS A 139 0.22 -6.79 7.18
CA CYS A 139 -0.37 -7.89 6.41
C CYS A 139 -1.08 -8.83 7.40
N THR A 140 -2.39 -8.96 7.27
CA THR A 140 -3.22 -9.79 8.14
C THR A 140 -3.52 -11.17 7.56
N SER A 141 -3.40 -11.31 6.23
CA SER A 141 -3.61 -12.58 5.54
C SER A 141 -2.91 -12.58 4.18
N LYS A 142 -2.46 -13.75 3.75
CA LYS A 142 -1.89 -14.04 2.43
C LYS A 142 -2.49 -15.35 1.93
N VAL A 143 -3.10 -15.33 0.76
CA VAL A 143 -3.80 -16.48 0.18
C VAL A 143 -3.44 -16.63 -1.30
N GLY A 144 -2.93 -17.80 -1.70
CA GLY A 144 -2.71 -18.15 -3.11
C GLY A 144 -4.03 -18.50 -3.84
N ASP A 145 -4.02 -18.42 -5.15
CA ASP A 145 -5.20 -18.66 -6.02
C ASP A 145 -5.58 -20.14 -6.17
N HIS A 146 -4.85 -21.06 -5.57
CA HIS A 146 -5.06 -22.52 -5.66
C HIS A 146 -5.09 -23.06 -7.09
N ASP A 147 -4.33 -22.45 -8.01
CA ASP A 147 -4.25 -22.83 -9.43
C ASP A 147 -5.58 -22.77 -10.20
N SER A 148 -6.52 -21.99 -9.70
CA SER A 148 -7.88 -21.93 -10.25
C SER A 148 -7.97 -21.18 -11.59
N VAL A 149 -6.94 -20.43 -11.97
CA VAL A 149 -6.97 -19.45 -13.07
C VAL A 149 -5.83 -19.65 -14.09
N ARG A 150 -5.25 -20.85 -14.16
CA ARG A 150 -4.16 -21.16 -15.12
C ARG A 150 -4.46 -20.65 -16.53
N PRO A 151 -3.48 -20.08 -17.27
CA PRO A 151 -2.02 -19.98 -16.99
C PRO A 151 -1.63 -18.83 -16.06
N LEU A 152 -2.57 -18.18 -15.42
CA LEU A 152 -2.31 -17.14 -14.43
C LEU A 152 -2.06 -17.77 -13.06
N VAL A 153 -1.13 -17.22 -12.33
CA VAL A 153 -0.81 -17.59 -10.95
C VAL A 153 -0.85 -16.31 -10.10
N GLY A 154 -1.43 -16.40 -8.92
CA GLY A 154 -1.63 -15.19 -8.14
C GLY A 154 -1.70 -15.40 -6.65
N THR A 155 -1.55 -14.31 -5.94
CA THR A 155 -1.66 -14.24 -4.47
C THR A 155 -2.40 -12.98 -4.08
N GLN A 156 -3.34 -13.12 -3.16
CA GLN A 156 -4.04 -12.02 -2.53
C GLN A 156 -3.48 -11.78 -1.13
N TYR A 157 -3.13 -10.54 -0.87
CA TYR A 157 -2.76 -10.03 0.44
C TYR A 157 -3.89 -9.19 1.01
N ARG A 158 -4.14 -9.31 2.30
CA ARG A 158 -5.01 -8.42 3.05
C ARG A 158 -4.17 -7.60 4.01
N PHE A 159 -4.21 -6.29 3.84
CA PHE A 159 -3.51 -5.34 4.70
C PHE A 159 -4.49 -4.53 5.54
N MET A 160 -4.09 -4.25 6.77
CA MET A 160 -4.70 -3.24 7.61
C MET A 160 -3.73 -2.07 7.75
N VAL A 161 -4.16 -0.89 7.31
CA VAL A 161 -3.38 0.35 7.36
C VAL A 161 -3.98 1.26 8.42
N ARG A 162 -3.18 1.63 9.42
CA ARG A 162 -3.58 2.59 10.44
C ARG A 162 -3.11 3.98 10.09
N LEU A 163 -4.04 4.93 10.22
CA LEU A 163 -3.83 6.33 9.86
C LEU A 163 -4.31 7.25 10.98
N ILE A 164 -3.55 8.31 11.22
CA ILE A 164 -3.95 9.39 12.13
C ILE A 164 -4.18 10.68 11.33
N ASP A 165 -5.17 11.48 11.75
CA ASP A 165 -5.41 12.81 11.18
C ASP A 165 -4.48 13.83 11.84
N LEU A 166 -3.58 14.42 11.05
CA LEU A 166 -2.65 15.43 11.56
C LEU A 166 -3.34 16.77 11.85
N LYS A 167 -4.54 17.01 11.31
CA LYS A 167 -5.33 18.23 11.58
C LYS A 167 -5.90 18.22 13.00
N GLU A 168 -6.28 17.06 13.52
CA GLU A 168 -6.77 16.91 14.88
C GLU A 168 -5.65 17.20 15.90
N LYS A 169 -4.39 16.89 15.57
CA LYS A 169 -3.23 17.17 16.43
C LYS A 169 -2.97 18.68 16.61
N THR A 170 -3.28 19.51 15.62
CA THR A 170 -3.05 20.95 15.68
C THR A 170 -4.12 21.70 16.49
N ASN A 171 -5.32 21.10 16.64
CA ASN A 171 -6.43 21.69 17.40
C ASN A 171 -6.49 21.23 18.87
N GLY A 172 -5.73 20.24 19.25
CA GLY A 172 -5.66 19.62 20.59
C GLY A 172 -4.54 20.17 21.43
N GLY A 173 -4.42 21.48 21.48
CA GLY A 173 -3.69 21.94 22.49
C GLY A 173 -2.61 22.47 22.99
N ILE A 174 -2.51 23.27 23.54
CA ILE A 174 -1.71 23.96 24.55
C ILE A 174 -2.32 23.58 25.93
N PHE A 175 -1.62 22.74 26.64
CA PHE A 175 -1.66 22.71 28.08
C PHE A 175 -0.24 22.88 28.63
#